data_12d1d4462efee3636a2b67d051cfb9eb
#
_entry.id   12d1d4462efee3636a2b67d051cfb9eb
#
_cell.length_a   1.000
_cell.length_b   1.000
_cell.length_c   1.000
_cell.angle_alpha   90.00
_cell.angle_beta   90.00
_cell.angle_gamma   90.00
#
_symmetry.space_group_name_H-M   'P 1'
#
loop_
_entity.id
_entity.type
_entity.pdbx_description
1 polymer ?
#
loop_
_entity_poly.entity_id
_entity_poly.type
_entity_poly.pdbx_seq_one_letter_code
_entity_poly.pdbx_strand_id
1 'polypeptide(L)'
;LTDSSAASDVYKRQGKGLAVARMAAHITYLSKKGLQEKFGRKLQERDALKFGFDADFQIESYLRYQGSVFVDRFDANSYLYITRAMDYFDLVKQFDGNLSNAFKKTKAKFFVISFTSDWLYPTQENKDIVIALNAIGADVGFVEIKSDKGHDSFLLDVPDFLKTLKNFLDKSYSER
;
A
#
# COMPACT_ATOMS: atom_id res chain seq x y z
N LEU A 1 0.13 -26.48 35.74
CA LEU A 1 0.28 -27.18 34.44
C LEU A 1 -0.96 -26.99 33.58
N THR A 2 -1.38 -25.77 33.42
CA THR A 2 -2.50 -25.44 32.55
C THR A 2 -2.00 -24.41 31.53
N ASP A 3 -2.35 -24.67 30.30
CA ASP A 3 -2.46 -23.71 29.20
C ASP A 3 -1.32 -23.49 28.20
N SER A 4 -0.40 -24.40 28.01
CA SER A 4 0.42 -24.33 26.80
C SER A 4 -0.38 -24.69 25.52
N SER A 5 -1.43 -25.51 25.62
CA SER A 5 -2.28 -25.87 24.47
C SER A 5 -3.23 -24.76 24.07
N ALA A 6 -3.92 -24.11 25.02
CA ALA A 6 -4.85 -23.01 24.73
C ALA A 6 -4.09 -21.77 24.21
N ALA A 7 -2.97 -21.40 24.82
CA ALA A 7 -2.11 -20.32 24.34
C ALA A 7 -1.58 -20.60 22.92
N SER A 8 -1.15 -21.84 22.66
CA SER A 8 -0.71 -22.27 21.32
C SER A 8 -1.83 -22.20 20.29
N ASP A 9 -3.07 -22.57 20.65
CA ASP A 9 -4.22 -22.49 19.76
C ASP A 9 -4.64 -21.04 19.46
N VAL A 10 -4.59 -20.16 20.44
CA VAL A 10 -4.82 -18.71 20.25
C VAL A 10 -3.79 -18.13 19.30
N TYR A 11 -2.51 -18.42 19.53
CA TYR A 11 -1.41 -17.94 18.68
C TYR A 11 -1.56 -18.43 17.23
N LYS A 12 -1.90 -19.71 17.03
CA LYS A 12 -2.14 -20.26 15.69
C LYS A 12 -3.31 -19.58 14.97
N ARG A 13 -4.40 -19.27 15.70
CA ARG A 13 -5.56 -18.56 15.11
C ARG A 13 -5.22 -17.11 14.76
N GLN A 14 -4.48 -16.41 15.61
CA GLN A 14 -3.99 -15.07 15.34
C GLN A 14 -3.10 -15.03 14.08
N GLY A 15 -2.18 -15.99 13.96
CA GLY A 15 -1.34 -16.13 12.77
C GLY A 15 -2.14 -16.33 11.48
N LYS A 16 -3.20 -17.17 11.52
CA LYS A 16 -4.08 -17.36 10.36
C LYS A 16 -4.79 -16.06 9.96
N GLY A 17 -5.31 -15.31 10.94
CA GLY A 17 -5.95 -14.00 10.69
C GLY A 17 -4.98 -12.99 10.09
N LEU A 18 -3.78 -12.90 10.65
CA LEU A 18 -2.72 -12.02 10.18
C LEU A 18 -2.28 -12.38 8.73
N ALA A 19 -2.17 -13.68 8.43
CA ALA A 19 -1.87 -14.14 7.07
C ALA A 19 -2.94 -13.71 6.08
N VAL A 20 -4.23 -13.84 6.41
CA VAL A 20 -5.33 -13.40 5.55
C VAL A 20 -5.31 -11.89 5.33
N ALA A 21 -5.07 -11.10 6.38
CA ALA A 21 -4.91 -9.66 6.26
C ALA A 21 -3.78 -9.29 5.28
N ARG A 22 -2.65 -9.99 5.34
CA ARG A 22 -1.53 -9.79 4.41
C ARG A 22 -1.88 -10.19 2.98
N MET A 23 -2.62 -11.28 2.78
CA MET A 23 -3.11 -11.69 1.46
C MET A 23 -4.00 -10.60 0.85
N ALA A 24 -4.93 -10.04 1.62
CA ALA A 24 -5.79 -8.94 1.17
C ALA A 24 -4.97 -7.71 0.77
N ALA A 25 -3.96 -7.33 1.56
CA ALA A 25 -3.05 -6.22 1.23
C ALA A 25 -2.34 -6.45 -0.11
N HIS A 26 -1.83 -7.66 -0.37
CA HIS A 26 -1.18 -7.97 -1.65
C HIS A 26 -2.09 -7.88 -2.87
N ILE A 27 -3.40 -8.10 -2.69
CA ILE A 27 -4.38 -7.88 -3.77
C ILE A 27 -4.53 -6.37 -4.05
N THR A 28 -4.52 -5.54 -3.01
CA THR A 28 -4.71 -4.09 -3.16
C THR A 28 -3.50 -3.34 -3.75
N TYR A 29 -2.31 -3.92 -3.70
CA TYR A 29 -1.09 -3.28 -4.23
C TYR A 29 -1.01 -3.28 -5.75
N LEU A 30 -1.65 -4.23 -6.42
CA LEU A 30 -1.63 -4.35 -7.87
C LEU A 30 -2.95 -3.87 -8.48
N SER A 31 -2.88 -3.35 -9.70
CA SER A 31 -4.09 -3.09 -10.50
C SER A 31 -4.72 -4.39 -10.97
N LYS A 32 -6.00 -4.33 -11.38
CA LYS A 32 -6.67 -5.46 -12.06
C LYS A 32 -5.84 -5.98 -13.24
N LYS A 33 -5.30 -5.08 -14.05
CA LYS A 33 -4.47 -5.44 -15.20
C LYS A 33 -3.16 -6.09 -14.76
N GLY A 34 -2.47 -5.52 -13.77
CA GLY A 34 -1.23 -6.09 -13.23
C GLY A 34 -1.43 -7.50 -12.65
N LEU A 35 -2.52 -7.72 -11.91
CA LEU A 35 -2.87 -9.07 -11.42
C LEU A 35 -3.14 -10.05 -12.56
N GLN A 36 -3.89 -9.60 -13.59
CA GLN A 36 -4.22 -10.43 -14.74
C GLN A 36 -2.98 -10.82 -15.56
N GLU A 37 -2.06 -9.90 -15.77
CA GLU A 37 -0.82 -10.15 -16.52
C GLU A 37 0.13 -11.07 -15.74
N LYS A 38 0.26 -10.83 -14.44
CA LYS A 38 1.17 -11.60 -13.57
C LYS A 38 0.68 -13.04 -13.38
N PHE A 39 -0.57 -13.21 -13.04
CA PHE A 39 -1.12 -14.50 -12.64
C PHE A 39 -2.20 -15.03 -13.60
N GLY A 40 -3.18 -14.21 -13.98
CA GLY A 40 -4.32 -14.64 -14.80
C GLY A 40 -4.98 -15.89 -14.20
N ARG A 41 -5.14 -16.92 -15.03
CA ARG A 41 -5.59 -18.27 -14.64
C ARG A 41 -4.46 -19.30 -14.71
N LYS A 42 -3.22 -18.87 -14.53
CA LYS A 42 -2.06 -19.77 -14.58
C LYS A 42 -2.12 -20.77 -13.45
N LEU A 43 -2.07 -22.05 -13.81
CA LEU A 43 -1.96 -23.14 -12.85
C LEU A 43 -0.54 -23.21 -12.29
N GLN A 44 -0.40 -23.85 -11.14
CA GLN A 44 0.89 -24.28 -10.61
C GLN A 44 1.52 -25.28 -11.60
N GLU A 45 2.63 -25.89 -11.26
CA GLU A 45 3.34 -26.88 -12.08
C GLU A 45 2.46 -28.12 -12.36
N ARG A 46 1.38 -27.91 -13.09
CA ARG A 46 0.39 -28.95 -13.43
C ARG A 46 -0.47 -28.53 -14.63
N ASP A 47 -0.99 -29.51 -15.36
CA ASP A 47 -1.76 -29.32 -16.59
C ASP A 47 -3.27 -29.34 -16.36
N ALA A 48 -3.75 -29.72 -15.17
CA ALA A 48 -5.18 -29.83 -14.87
C ALA A 48 -5.51 -29.45 -13.41
N LEU A 49 -6.76 -29.05 -13.18
CA LEU A 49 -7.32 -28.81 -11.86
C LEU A 49 -7.49 -30.13 -11.10
N LYS A 50 -7.14 -30.15 -9.82
CA LYS A 50 -7.28 -31.35 -8.96
C LYS A 50 -8.58 -31.39 -8.17
N PHE A 51 -9.34 -30.29 -8.14
CA PHE A 51 -10.58 -30.17 -7.34
C PHE A 51 -10.38 -30.45 -5.84
N GLY A 52 -9.17 -30.25 -5.35
CA GLY A 52 -8.81 -30.36 -3.93
C GLY A 52 -8.82 -29.01 -3.22
N PHE A 53 -8.39 -29.01 -1.96
CA PHE A 53 -8.21 -27.78 -1.16
C PHE A 53 -6.79 -27.20 -1.23
N ASP A 54 -5.92 -27.82 -2.01
CA ASP A 54 -4.59 -27.29 -2.31
C ASP A 54 -4.65 -26.13 -3.30
N ALA A 55 -3.55 -25.39 -3.42
CA ALA A 55 -3.46 -24.30 -4.39
C ALA A 55 -3.37 -24.87 -5.81
N ASP A 56 -4.38 -24.65 -6.63
CA ASP A 56 -4.37 -24.97 -8.05
C ASP A 56 -3.76 -23.84 -8.89
N PHE A 57 -4.01 -22.58 -8.55
CA PHE A 57 -3.54 -21.42 -9.27
C PHE A 57 -2.29 -20.81 -8.64
N GLN A 58 -1.44 -20.20 -9.49
CA GLN A 58 -0.23 -19.50 -9.04
C GLN A 58 -0.54 -18.37 -8.05
N ILE A 59 -1.64 -17.65 -8.24
CA ILE A 59 -2.05 -16.57 -7.33
C ILE A 59 -2.33 -17.10 -5.91
N GLU A 60 -2.91 -18.29 -5.77
CA GLU A 60 -3.20 -18.88 -4.47
C GLU A 60 -1.91 -19.20 -3.71
N SER A 61 -0.94 -19.85 -4.37
CA SER A 61 0.37 -20.13 -3.79
C SER A 61 1.10 -18.86 -3.41
N TYR A 62 1.08 -17.86 -4.30
CA TYR A 62 1.70 -16.57 -4.03
C TYR A 62 1.12 -15.90 -2.78
N LEU A 63 -0.21 -15.82 -2.68
CA LEU A 63 -0.87 -15.18 -1.54
C LEU A 63 -0.62 -15.94 -0.24
N ARG A 64 -0.71 -17.27 -0.27
CA ARG A 64 -0.42 -18.14 0.91
C ARG A 64 1.03 -17.96 1.37
N TYR A 65 1.98 -17.93 0.44
CA TYR A 65 3.38 -17.67 0.76
C TYR A 65 3.58 -16.30 1.41
N GLN A 66 3.02 -15.23 0.83
CA GLN A 66 3.12 -13.89 1.38
C GLN A 66 2.49 -13.78 2.78
N GLY A 67 1.36 -14.44 3.00
CA GLY A 67 0.72 -14.54 4.31
C GLY A 67 1.61 -15.24 5.33
N SER A 68 2.18 -16.40 4.98
CA SER A 68 3.06 -17.18 5.85
C SER A 68 4.30 -16.40 6.26
N VAL A 69 5.05 -15.86 5.30
CA VAL A 69 6.26 -15.06 5.57
C VAL A 69 5.97 -13.85 6.45
N PHE A 70 4.78 -13.25 6.32
CA PHE A 70 4.40 -12.11 7.15
C PHE A 70 4.17 -12.49 8.62
N VAL A 71 3.56 -13.64 8.87
CA VAL A 71 3.34 -14.16 10.24
C VAL A 71 4.66 -14.39 10.97
N ASP A 72 5.70 -14.82 10.26
CA ASP A 72 7.03 -15.03 10.86
C ASP A 72 7.74 -13.72 11.20
N ARG A 73 7.32 -12.60 10.60
CA ARG A 73 7.97 -11.28 10.71
C ARG A 73 7.20 -10.27 11.54
N PHE A 74 5.92 -10.50 11.74
CA PHE A 74 5.04 -9.49 12.33
C PHE A 74 4.09 -10.10 13.35
N ASP A 75 3.84 -9.35 14.43
CA ASP A 75 2.91 -9.74 15.48
C ASP A 75 1.49 -9.25 15.20
N ALA A 76 0.50 -10.11 15.42
CA ALA A 76 -0.91 -9.81 15.14
C ALA A 76 -1.46 -8.67 16.01
N ASN A 77 -1.06 -8.59 17.29
CA ASN A 77 -1.51 -7.51 18.17
C ASN A 77 -0.90 -6.16 17.75
N SER A 78 0.38 -6.15 17.40
CA SER A 78 1.06 -4.97 16.85
C SER A 78 0.36 -4.48 15.57
N TYR A 79 -0.04 -5.40 14.69
CA TYR A 79 -0.81 -5.07 13.49
C TYR A 79 -2.15 -4.40 13.84
N LEU A 80 -2.90 -4.95 14.78
CA LEU A 80 -4.18 -4.39 15.23
C LEU A 80 -4.01 -3.01 15.87
N TYR A 81 -2.98 -2.80 16.71
CA TYR A 81 -2.73 -1.49 17.31
C TYR A 81 -2.34 -0.44 16.27
N ILE A 82 -1.50 -0.80 15.31
CA ILE A 82 -1.08 0.12 14.24
C ILE A 82 -2.28 0.49 13.36
N THR A 83 -3.07 -0.49 12.91
CA THR A 83 -4.26 -0.19 12.09
C THR A 83 -5.27 0.64 12.85
N ARG A 84 -5.49 0.37 14.16
CA ARG A 84 -6.37 1.18 14.98
C ARG A 84 -5.86 2.60 15.18
N ALA A 85 -4.55 2.79 15.34
CA ALA A 85 -3.96 4.13 15.41
C ALA A 85 -4.15 4.90 14.10
N MET A 86 -4.03 4.23 12.96
CA MET A 86 -4.31 4.82 11.65
C MET A 86 -5.78 5.18 11.48
N ASP A 87 -6.72 4.30 11.91
CA ASP A 87 -8.17 4.56 11.88
C ASP A 87 -8.57 5.79 12.70
N TYR A 88 -7.86 6.05 13.80
CA TYR A 88 -8.13 7.20 14.68
C TYR A 88 -7.43 8.49 14.25
N PHE A 89 -6.47 8.38 13.32
CA PHE A 89 -5.78 9.55 12.80
C PHE A 89 -6.67 10.29 11.80
N ASP A 90 -7.08 11.49 12.18
CA ASP A 90 -7.86 12.39 11.33
C ASP A 90 -7.25 13.80 11.40
N LEU A 91 -6.41 14.09 10.41
CA LEU A 91 -5.70 15.37 10.34
C LEU A 91 -6.65 16.54 10.13
N VAL A 92 -7.71 16.35 9.35
CA VAL A 92 -8.71 17.39 9.09
C VAL A 92 -9.42 17.77 10.39
N LYS A 93 -9.87 16.79 11.15
CA LYS A 93 -10.54 16.99 12.46
C LYS A 93 -9.61 17.66 13.47
N GLN A 94 -8.32 17.30 13.50
CA GLN A 94 -7.34 17.90 14.42
C GLN A 94 -7.06 19.37 14.12
N PHE A 95 -7.39 19.85 12.91
CA PHE A 95 -7.17 21.22 12.46
C PHE A 95 -8.47 21.93 12.05
N ASP A 96 -9.48 21.82 12.90
CA ASP A 96 -10.76 22.55 12.83
C ASP A 96 -11.50 22.33 11.49
N GLY A 97 -11.44 21.14 10.94
CA GLY A 97 -12.13 20.80 9.70
C GLY A 97 -11.44 21.31 8.41
N ASN A 98 -10.22 21.86 8.53
CA ASN A 98 -9.50 22.42 7.38
C ASN A 98 -8.09 21.88 7.25
N LEU A 99 -7.87 21.03 6.25
CA LEU A 99 -6.57 20.41 5.99
C LEU A 99 -5.44 21.41 5.79
N SER A 100 -5.72 22.61 5.20
CA SER A 100 -4.71 23.64 5.00
C SER A 100 -4.11 24.15 6.31
N ASN A 101 -4.87 24.12 7.40
CA ASN A 101 -4.37 24.53 8.72
C ASN A 101 -3.24 23.61 9.22
N ALA A 102 -3.28 22.33 8.86
CA ALA A 102 -2.25 21.36 9.24
C ALA A 102 -0.88 21.72 8.64
N PHE A 103 -0.85 22.37 7.49
CA PHE A 103 0.36 22.70 6.76
C PHE A 103 0.89 24.12 6.99
N LYS A 104 0.16 25.00 7.71
CA LYS A 104 0.50 26.43 7.88
C LYS A 104 1.94 26.72 8.33
N LYS A 105 2.54 25.80 9.08
CA LYS A 105 3.90 25.98 9.63
C LYS A 105 4.99 25.35 8.76
N THR A 106 4.62 24.67 7.68
CA THR A 106 5.59 23.98 6.83
C THR A 106 6.43 24.97 6.03
N LYS A 107 7.70 24.62 5.86
CA LYS A 107 8.67 25.31 4.97
C LYS A 107 9.24 24.35 3.93
N ALA A 108 8.72 23.12 3.89
CA ALA A 108 9.21 22.12 2.97
C ALA A 108 8.69 22.37 1.56
N LYS A 109 9.49 21.96 0.58
CA LYS A 109 9.01 21.79 -0.80
C LYS A 109 8.33 20.44 -0.91
N PHE A 110 7.20 20.40 -1.58
CA PHE A 110 6.43 19.17 -1.78
C PHE A 110 6.42 18.79 -3.24
N PHE A 111 6.51 17.50 -3.49
CA PHE A 111 6.24 16.94 -4.79
C PHE A 111 5.35 15.72 -4.62
N VAL A 112 4.09 15.87 -4.98
CA VAL A 112 3.07 14.83 -4.84
C VAL A 112 2.95 14.10 -6.17
N ILE A 113 3.08 12.79 -6.13
CA ILE A 113 3.01 11.93 -7.32
C ILE A 113 1.91 10.90 -7.09
N SER A 114 1.00 10.77 -8.05
CA SER A 114 -0.01 9.72 -8.08
C SER A 114 0.10 8.88 -9.34
N PHE A 115 -0.48 7.68 -9.31
CA PHE A 115 -0.52 6.78 -10.46
C PHE A 115 -1.96 6.49 -10.87
N THR A 116 -2.23 6.52 -12.17
CA THR A 116 -3.62 6.41 -12.70
C THR A 116 -4.36 5.14 -12.31
N SER A 117 -3.64 4.05 -11.99
CA SER A 117 -4.22 2.76 -11.62
C SER A 117 -4.10 2.44 -10.13
N ASP A 118 -3.60 3.37 -9.31
CA ASP A 118 -3.55 3.21 -7.87
C ASP A 118 -4.95 3.42 -7.28
N TRP A 119 -5.55 2.33 -6.81
CA TRP A 119 -6.87 2.34 -6.19
C TRP A 119 -6.81 2.25 -4.66
N LEU A 120 -5.60 2.06 -4.12
CA LEU A 120 -5.33 2.10 -2.69
C LEU A 120 -5.17 3.55 -2.20
N TYR A 121 -4.43 4.38 -2.98
CA TYR A 121 -4.31 5.82 -2.77
C TYR A 121 -4.69 6.56 -4.05
N PRO A 122 -5.99 6.76 -4.29
CA PRO A 122 -6.49 7.36 -5.53
C PRO A 122 -5.95 8.78 -5.75
N THR A 123 -5.81 9.17 -7.02
CA THR A 123 -5.34 10.50 -7.40
C THR A 123 -6.15 11.63 -6.75
N GLN A 124 -7.44 11.43 -6.49
CA GLN A 124 -8.27 12.46 -5.85
C GLN A 124 -7.77 12.82 -4.45
N GLU A 125 -7.43 11.85 -3.62
CA GLU A 125 -6.89 12.10 -2.26
C GLU A 125 -5.55 12.85 -2.32
N ASN A 126 -4.71 12.53 -3.30
CA ASN A 126 -3.47 13.26 -3.54
C ASN A 126 -3.73 14.73 -3.95
N LYS A 127 -4.76 14.97 -4.78
CA LYS A 127 -5.17 16.32 -5.17
C LYS A 127 -5.68 17.14 -3.98
N ASP A 128 -6.38 16.54 -3.05
CA ASP A 128 -6.87 17.21 -1.84
C ASP A 128 -5.71 17.74 -1.00
N ILE A 129 -4.62 16.96 -0.88
CA ILE A 129 -3.37 17.40 -0.23
C ILE A 129 -2.76 18.59 -0.99
N VAL A 130 -2.68 18.51 -2.32
CA VAL A 130 -2.11 19.57 -3.17
C VAL A 130 -2.92 20.86 -3.06
N ILE A 131 -4.25 20.77 -3.07
CA ILE A 131 -5.15 21.91 -2.89
C ILE A 131 -4.91 22.58 -1.53
N ALA A 132 -4.79 21.77 -0.47
CA ALA A 132 -4.54 22.29 0.88
C ALA A 132 -3.17 23.00 0.99
N LEU A 133 -2.14 22.46 0.35
CA LEU A 133 -0.80 23.07 0.29
C LEU A 133 -0.80 24.37 -0.53
N ASN A 134 -1.46 24.38 -1.68
CA ASN A 134 -1.61 25.59 -2.50
C ASN A 134 -2.36 26.71 -1.75
N ALA A 135 -3.39 26.37 -0.97
CA ALA A 135 -4.18 27.35 -0.21
C ALA A 135 -3.37 28.15 0.82
N ILE A 136 -2.23 27.62 1.25
CA ILE A 136 -1.29 28.32 2.17
C ILE A 136 -0.06 28.90 1.45
N GLY A 137 0.00 28.79 0.12
CA GLY A 137 1.15 29.26 -0.66
C GLY A 137 2.41 28.43 -0.51
N ALA A 138 2.28 27.15 -0.14
CA ALA A 138 3.43 26.24 -0.08
C ALA A 138 4.01 25.95 -1.47
N ASP A 139 5.31 25.70 -1.52
CA ASP A 139 5.97 25.23 -2.75
C ASP A 139 5.60 23.76 -3.01
N VAL A 140 4.63 23.53 -3.88
CA VAL A 140 4.10 22.21 -4.20
C VAL A 140 4.00 21.96 -5.69
N GLY A 141 4.60 20.88 -6.16
CA GLY A 141 4.40 20.31 -7.49
C GLY A 141 3.50 19.08 -7.43
N PHE A 142 2.74 18.84 -8.49
CA PHE A 142 1.90 17.66 -8.63
C PHE A 142 2.03 17.05 -10.01
N VAL A 143 2.07 15.72 -10.08
CA VAL A 143 1.96 14.97 -11.33
C VAL A 143 1.19 13.67 -11.14
N GLU A 144 0.29 13.37 -12.09
CA GLU A 144 -0.32 12.07 -12.23
C GLU A 144 0.39 11.30 -13.33
N ILE A 145 0.97 10.16 -12.98
CA ILE A 145 1.73 9.32 -13.91
C ILE A 145 0.85 8.18 -14.40
N LYS A 146 0.79 8.01 -15.72
CA LYS A 146 0.08 6.91 -16.32
C LYS A 146 0.81 5.58 -16.05
N SER A 147 0.17 4.71 -15.29
CA SER A 147 0.67 3.36 -15.00
C SER A 147 -0.51 2.39 -14.88
N ASP A 148 -0.27 1.14 -15.23
CA ASP A 148 -1.21 0.03 -15.07
C ASP A 148 -0.79 -0.97 -13.98
N LYS A 149 0.23 -0.60 -13.18
CA LYS A 149 0.85 -1.49 -12.18
C LYS A 149 0.25 -1.36 -10.78
N GLY A 150 -0.71 -0.44 -10.58
CA GLY A 150 -1.36 -0.19 -9.29
C GLY A 150 -0.50 0.62 -8.32
N HIS A 151 -0.71 0.40 -7.03
CA HIS A 151 0.06 1.07 -5.97
C HIS A 151 1.56 0.78 -6.07
N ASP A 152 1.95 -0.44 -6.41
CA ASP A 152 3.36 -0.83 -6.53
C ASP A 152 4.11 -0.13 -7.67
N SER A 153 3.46 0.75 -8.44
CA SER A 153 4.10 1.50 -9.54
C SER A 153 5.39 2.20 -9.13
N PHE A 154 5.48 2.71 -7.90
CA PHE A 154 6.68 3.40 -7.41
C PHE A 154 7.85 2.45 -7.08
N LEU A 155 7.61 1.14 -6.97
CA LEU A 155 8.62 0.10 -6.74
C LEU A 155 9.08 -0.58 -8.04
N LEU A 156 8.37 -0.32 -9.13
CA LEU A 156 8.60 -0.98 -10.41
C LEU A 156 9.25 -0.01 -11.40
N ASP A 157 9.75 -0.57 -12.50
CA ASP A 157 10.31 0.26 -13.58
C ASP A 157 9.18 1.01 -14.29
N VAL A 158 9.02 2.28 -13.93
CA VAL A 158 8.13 3.26 -14.55
C VAL A 158 8.99 4.46 -14.95
N PRO A 159 9.47 4.53 -16.20
CA PRO A 159 10.46 5.54 -16.63
C PRO A 159 10.04 6.98 -16.36
N ASP A 160 8.76 7.30 -16.59
CA ASP A 160 8.24 8.66 -16.34
C ASP A 160 8.30 9.04 -14.85
N PHE A 161 8.07 8.08 -13.95
CA PHE A 161 8.20 8.29 -12.51
C PHE A 161 9.66 8.61 -12.15
N LEU A 162 10.59 7.76 -12.56
CA LEU A 162 12.02 7.92 -12.23
C LEU A 162 12.58 9.24 -12.78
N LYS A 163 12.25 9.58 -14.03
CA LYS A 163 12.67 10.83 -14.68
C LYS A 163 12.12 12.06 -13.93
N THR A 164 10.84 12.01 -13.59
CA THR A 164 10.15 13.13 -12.94
C THR A 164 10.67 13.37 -11.54
N LEU A 165 10.85 12.29 -10.77
CA LEU A 165 11.42 12.34 -9.42
C LEU A 165 12.85 12.87 -9.45
N LYS A 166 13.69 12.38 -10.38
CA LYS A 166 15.07 12.85 -10.54
C LYS A 166 15.11 14.35 -10.84
N ASN A 167 14.30 14.83 -11.76
CA ASN A 167 14.26 16.26 -12.13
C ASN A 167 13.88 17.14 -10.93
N PHE A 168 12.90 16.71 -10.11
CA PHE A 168 12.53 17.44 -8.90
C PHE A 168 13.68 17.48 -7.90
N LEU A 169 14.36 16.37 -7.67
CA LEU A 169 15.50 16.28 -6.73
C LEU A 169 16.67 17.15 -7.20
N ASP A 170 17.06 17.07 -8.48
CA ASP A 170 18.15 17.84 -9.06
C ASP A 170 17.88 19.35 -8.95
N LYS A 171 16.66 19.78 -9.29
CA LYS A 171 16.24 21.16 -9.15
C LYS A 171 16.26 21.63 -7.70
N SER A 172 15.67 20.86 -6.79
CA SER A 172 15.62 21.20 -5.36
C SER A 172 17.01 21.26 -4.73
N TYR A 173 17.95 20.45 -5.22
CA TYR A 173 19.35 20.51 -4.77
C TYR A 173 20.08 21.75 -5.28
N SER A 174 19.84 22.15 -6.53
CA SER A 174 20.51 23.31 -7.14
C SER A 174 20.03 24.67 -6.59
N GLU A 175 18.89 24.67 -5.90
CA GLU A 175 18.30 25.90 -5.31
C GLU A 175 18.65 26.07 -3.82
N ARG A 176 19.52 25.23 -3.26
CA ARG A 176 20.07 25.36 -1.89
C ARG A 176 21.29 26.25 -1.84
#